data_643a6c101768322fa7b0a71875ede634
#
_entry.id   643a6c101768322fa7b0a71875ede634
#
_cell.length_a   1.000
_cell.length_b   1.000
_cell.length_c   1.000
_cell.angle_alpha   90.00
_cell.angle_beta   90.00
_cell.angle_gamma   90.00
#
_symmetry.space_group_name_H-M   'P 1'
#
loop_
_entity.id
_entity.type
_entity.pdbx_description
1 polymer ?
#
loop_
_entity_poly.entity_id
_entity_poly.type
_entity_poly.pdbx_seq_one_letter_code
_entity_poly.pdbx_strand_id
1 'polypeptide(L)'
;MTTRLIVATLNTRGLPLKGTRIAERFPAIAAEFDAGDIDVVCLQEVFVYRHLAHLRKGMPSFPHVAYRPSVAGPAGGLVTLSRLRLAGTAYARLPRSSRHSGIPARARVSSFHSGVLTARLADSRVRVLNIHPTANTDGDWSEHNRFRQLQRDQFTALAQAVAADTSPTVVCGDFNVAQASTLHRELRRRSGLRDAFNGKCPPTFHAEYLPPGSEPHCIDFILITESIDVDDTALLLTNKRPLPSGPTYLSDHIGLLARLQLPNPTT
;
A
#
# COMPACT_ATOMS: atom_id res chain seq x y z
N MET A 1 2.47 -8.68 -28.26
CA MET A 1 1.19 -8.27 -27.64
C MET A 1 1.51 -7.60 -26.32
N THR A 2 1.08 -6.37 -26.11
CA THR A 2 1.27 -5.65 -24.84
C THR A 2 0.47 -6.37 -23.75
N THR A 3 1.14 -6.76 -22.68
CA THR A 3 0.48 -7.47 -21.57
C THR A 3 -0.11 -6.44 -20.62
N ARG A 4 -1.42 -6.50 -20.38
CA ARG A 4 -2.12 -5.64 -19.41
C ARG A 4 -1.95 -6.17 -18.00
N LEU A 5 -1.85 -5.27 -17.03
CA LEU A 5 -1.82 -5.56 -15.61
C LEU A 5 -2.71 -4.57 -14.85
N ILE A 6 -3.63 -5.08 -14.04
CA ILE A 6 -4.50 -4.25 -13.19
C ILE A 6 -4.09 -4.43 -11.74
N VAL A 7 -3.58 -3.35 -11.14
CA VAL A 7 -3.09 -3.36 -9.75
C VAL A 7 -3.97 -2.45 -8.89
N ALA A 8 -4.31 -2.93 -7.70
CA ALA A 8 -4.98 -2.13 -6.68
C ALA A 8 -4.19 -2.13 -5.37
N THR A 9 -4.38 -1.09 -4.57
CA THR A 9 -3.84 -0.98 -3.21
C THR A 9 -4.87 -0.43 -2.25
N LEU A 10 -4.83 -0.90 -1.00
CA LEU A 10 -5.68 -0.43 0.09
C LEU A 10 -5.01 -0.65 1.45
N ASN A 11 -4.89 0.40 2.25
CA ASN A 11 -4.74 0.24 3.69
C ASN A 11 -6.08 -0.20 4.27
N THR A 12 -6.13 -1.37 4.92
CA THR A 12 -7.38 -2.02 5.36
C THR A 12 -7.90 -1.52 6.71
N ARG A 13 -7.18 -0.61 7.38
CA ARG A 13 -7.48 -0.21 8.77
C ARG A 13 -7.60 -1.42 9.68
N GLY A 14 -6.60 -2.28 9.64
CA GLY A 14 -6.65 -3.60 10.29
C GLY A 14 -6.10 -3.63 11.71
N LEU A 15 -5.85 -2.50 12.36
CA LEU A 15 -5.51 -2.46 13.78
C LEU A 15 -6.68 -3.07 14.60
N PRO A 16 -6.43 -4.10 15.44
CA PRO A 16 -7.47 -4.80 16.17
C PRO A 16 -7.95 -3.99 17.38
N LEU A 17 -8.39 -2.76 17.14
CA LEU A 17 -8.94 -1.87 18.16
C LEU A 17 -10.44 -2.04 18.29
N LYS A 18 -10.97 -1.75 19.50
CA LYS A 18 -12.41 -1.77 19.76
C LYS A 18 -13.12 -0.76 18.82
N GLY A 19 -14.22 -1.17 18.20
CA GLY A 19 -15.02 -0.34 17.32
C GLY A 19 -14.57 -0.33 15.85
N THR A 20 -13.49 -1.01 15.47
CA THR A 20 -13.02 -1.07 14.06
C THR A 20 -13.86 -1.99 13.17
N ARG A 21 -14.82 -2.75 13.71
CA ARG A 21 -15.78 -3.60 12.96
C ARG A 21 -15.10 -4.54 11.94
N ILE A 22 -13.91 -5.05 12.25
CA ILE A 22 -13.08 -5.85 11.34
C ILE A 22 -13.83 -7.09 10.82
N ALA A 23 -14.59 -7.77 11.67
CA ALA A 23 -15.34 -8.96 11.32
C ALA A 23 -16.41 -8.71 10.22
N GLU A 24 -16.88 -7.48 10.08
CA GLU A 24 -17.84 -7.09 9.04
C GLU A 24 -17.12 -6.49 7.82
N ARG A 25 -16.14 -5.61 8.06
CA ARG A 25 -15.43 -4.88 6.98
C ARG A 25 -14.55 -5.77 6.13
N PHE A 26 -13.79 -6.69 6.72
CA PHE A 26 -12.85 -7.51 5.95
C PHE A 26 -13.53 -8.46 4.95
N PRO A 27 -14.63 -9.16 5.29
CA PRO A 27 -15.40 -9.89 4.28
C PRO A 27 -15.95 -8.99 3.17
N ALA A 28 -16.41 -7.77 3.51
CA ALA A 28 -16.92 -6.84 2.51
C ALA A 28 -15.80 -6.28 1.60
N ILE A 29 -14.62 -5.94 2.15
CA ILE A 29 -13.43 -5.59 1.38
C ILE A 29 -13.07 -6.72 0.41
N ALA A 30 -13.05 -7.95 0.90
CA ALA A 30 -12.72 -9.12 0.10
C ALA A 30 -13.69 -9.30 -1.07
N ALA A 31 -14.99 -9.18 -0.82
CA ALA A 31 -16.03 -9.31 -1.85
C ALA A 31 -15.91 -8.23 -2.95
N GLU A 32 -15.61 -6.98 -2.57
CA GLU A 32 -15.40 -5.89 -3.54
C GLU A 32 -14.20 -6.17 -4.46
N PHE A 33 -13.09 -6.67 -3.92
CA PHE A 33 -11.92 -6.99 -4.74
C PHE A 33 -12.12 -8.25 -5.58
N ASP A 34 -12.80 -9.27 -5.06
CA ASP A 34 -13.01 -10.54 -5.78
C ASP A 34 -13.95 -10.37 -6.97
N ALA A 35 -14.94 -9.48 -6.88
CA ALA A 35 -15.89 -9.18 -7.93
C ALA A 35 -15.30 -8.39 -9.12
N GLY A 36 -14.18 -7.70 -8.94
CA GLY A 36 -13.54 -6.86 -9.95
C GLY A 36 -12.65 -7.64 -10.93
N ASP A 37 -12.10 -6.93 -11.91
CA ASP A 37 -11.14 -7.44 -12.91
C ASP A 37 -9.67 -7.23 -12.50
N ILE A 38 -9.41 -7.05 -11.21
CA ILE A 38 -8.08 -6.75 -10.65
C ILE A 38 -7.20 -8.00 -10.67
N ASP A 39 -5.96 -7.86 -11.16
CA ASP A 39 -4.99 -8.95 -11.20
C ASP A 39 -4.20 -9.09 -9.90
N VAL A 40 -3.81 -7.96 -9.29
CA VAL A 40 -2.98 -7.91 -8.08
C VAL A 40 -3.53 -6.88 -7.10
N VAL A 41 -3.70 -7.28 -5.83
CA VAL A 41 -4.13 -6.40 -4.73
C VAL A 41 -3.05 -6.35 -3.67
N CYS A 42 -2.58 -5.14 -3.36
CA CYS A 42 -1.64 -4.85 -2.28
C CYS A 42 -2.39 -4.30 -1.06
N LEU A 43 -2.37 -5.03 0.03
CA LEU A 43 -3.07 -4.66 1.27
C LEU A 43 -2.07 -4.32 2.36
N GLN A 44 -2.35 -3.26 3.12
CA GLN A 44 -1.62 -2.85 4.30
C GLN A 44 -2.50 -3.05 5.53
N GLU A 45 -1.89 -3.09 6.71
CA GLU A 45 -2.53 -3.30 8.02
C GLU A 45 -3.24 -4.65 8.21
N VAL A 46 -2.83 -5.69 7.52
CA VAL A 46 -3.29 -7.06 7.77
C VAL A 46 -2.44 -7.68 8.88
N PHE A 47 -2.58 -7.20 10.13
CA PHE A 47 -1.62 -7.49 11.22
C PHE A 47 -1.77 -8.86 11.87
N VAL A 48 -2.91 -9.54 11.73
CA VAL A 48 -3.14 -10.84 12.36
C VAL A 48 -3.64 -11.89 11.36
N TYR A 49 -3.32 -13.17 11.61
CA TYR A 49 -3.71 -14.28 10.72
C TYR A 49 -5.21 -14.41 10.53
N ARG A 50 -6.03 -14.03 11.52
CA ARG A 50 -7.49 -14.02 11.37
C ARG A 50 -7.96 -13.05 10.28
N HIS A 51 -7.32 -11.88 10.15
CA HIS A 51 -7.62 -10.92 9.10
C HIS A 51 -7.25 -11.49 7.72
N LEU A 52 -6.06 -12.09 7.61
CA LEU A 52 -5.64 -12.78 6.39
C LEU A 52 -6.60 -13.91 6.01
N ALA A 53 -7.10 -14.68 7.00
CA ALA A 53 -8.07 -15.75 6.75
C ALA A 53 -9.40 -15.22 6.19
N HIS A 54 -9.91 -14.09 6.70
CA HIS A 54 -11.11 -13.45 6.14
C HIS A 54 -10.91 -13.04 4.69
N LEU A 55 -9.78 -12.40 4.36
CA LEU A 55 -9.45 -11.98 3.00
C LEU A 55 -9.34 -13.19 2.05
N ARG A 56 -8.55 -14.19 2.42
CA ARG A 56 -8.37 -15.41 1.58
C ARG A 56 -9.68 -16.15 1.33
N LYS A 57 -10.54 -16.24 2.35
CA LYS A 57 -11.85 -16.90 2.22
C LYS A 57 -12.77 -16.13 1.28
N GLY A 58 -12.74 -14.81 1.32
CA GLY A 58 -13.61 -13.94 0.51
C GLY A 58 -13.03 -13.56 -0.87
N MET A 59 -11.80 -13.99 -1.19
CA MET A 59 -11.12 -13.71 -2.46
C MET A 59 -10.63 -15.00 -3.14
N PRO A 60 -11.54 -15.94 -3.46
CA PRO A 60 -11.17 -17.21 -4.10
C PRO A 60 -10.54 -17.03 -5.49
N SER A 61 -10.83 -15.93 -6.19
CA SER A 61 -10.23 -15.60 -7.48
C SER A 61 -8.74 -15.23 -7.40
N PHE A 62 -8.18 -15.06 -6.19
CA PHE A 62 -6.79 -14.73 -5.95
C PHE A 62 -6.04 -15.89 -5.28
N PRO A 63 -5.72 -16.97 -6.02
CA PRO A 63 -5.11 -18.17 -5.43
C PRO A 63 -3.70 -17.97 -4.91
N HIS A 64 -2.99 -16.93 -5.40
CA HIS A 64 -1.60 -16.67 -5.03
C HIS A 64 -1.52 -15.57 -3.99
N VAL A 65 -0.85 -15.87 -2.87
CA VAL A 65 -0.74 -14.95 -1.73
C VAL A 65 0.72 -14.81 -1.31
N ALA A 66 1.21 -13.58 -1.33
CA ALA A 66 2.52 -13.23 -0.82
C ALA A 66 2.39 -12.50 0.53
N TYR A 67 3.13 -12.94 1.52
CA TYR A 67 3.37 -12.24 2.79
C TYR A 67 4.59 -12.87 3.46
N ARG A 68 5.21 -12.17 4.40
CA ARG A 68 6.20 -12.76 5.30
C ARG A 68 5.54 -13.18 6.60
N PRO A 69 5.61 -14.45 7.01
CA PRO A 69 5.09 -14.88 8.31
C PRO A 69 5.82 -14.19 9.47
N SER A 70 5.08 -13.88 10.53
CA SER A 70 5.61 -13.49 11.84
C SER A 70 4.75 -14.13 12.93
N VAL A 71 5.10 -13.93 14.20
CA VAL A 71 4.38 -14.55 15.33
C VAL A 71 2.89 -14.20 15.35
N ALA A 72 2.54 -12.95 15.12
CA ALA A 72 1.14 -12.47 15.22
C ALA A 72 0.37 -12.56 13.90
N GLY A 73 1.05 -12.46 12.76
CA GLY A 73 0.44 -12.37 11.44
C GLY A 73 1.46 -12.00 10.36
N PRO A 74 1.02 -11.46 9.22
CA PRO A 74 1.91 -10.96 8.17
C PRO A 74 2.83 -9.86 8.70
N ALA A 75 4.14 -10.00 8.45
CA ALA A 75 5.12 -9.00 8.87
C ALA A 75 4.82 -7.64 8.21
N GLY A 76 4.84 -6.58 9.00
CA GLY A 76 4.49 -5.24 8.53
C GLY A 76 3.01 -5.05 8.22
N GLY A 77 2.17 -6.06 8.44
CA GLY A 77 0.78 -6.05 8.01
C GLY A 77 0.63 -6.08 6.47
N LEU A 78 1.69 -6.47 5.74
CA LEU A 78 1.72 -6.45 4.28
C LEU A 78 1.29 -7.79 3.70
N VAL A 79 0.29 -7.75 2.82
CA VAL A 79 -0.21 -8.90 2.06
C VAL A 79 -0.41 -8.48 0.61
N THR A 80 0.07 -9.29 -0.32
CA THR A 80 -0.24 -9.14 -1.74
C THR A 80 -0.97 -10.38 -2.21
N LEU A 81 -2.19 -10.19 -2.74
CA LEU A 81 -3.00 -11.24 -3.34
C LEU A 81 -2.94 -11.10 -4.86
N SER A 82 -2.88 -12.21 -5.58
CA SER A 82 -2.74 -12.20 -7.03
C SER A 82 -3.56 -13.30 -7.70
N ARG A 83 -4.23 -12.96 -8.79
CA ARG A 83 -4.80 -13.92 -9.76
C ARG A 83 -3.70 -14.56 -10.59
N LEU A 84 -2.62 -13.80 -10.82
CA LEU A 84 -1.47 -14.21 -11.62
C LEU A 84 -0.48 -14.99 -10.77
N ARG A 85 0.19 -15.96 -11.37
CA ARG A 85 1.20 -16.77 -10.71
C ARG A 85 2.40 -15.94 -10.25
N LEU A 86 2.88 -16.20 -9.03
CA LEU A 86 4.04 -15.55 -8.46
C LEU A 86 5.28 -16.44 -8.63
N ALA A 87 6.36 -15.89 -9.17
CA ALA A 87 7.66 -16.57 -9.32
C ALA A 87 8.51 -16.52 -8.04
N GLY A 88 8.23 -15.56 -7.16
CA GLY A 88 8.96 -15.41 -5.90
C GLY A 88 8.46 -14.24 -5.07
N THR A 89 8.80 -14.31 -3.78
CA THR A 89 8.45 -13.27 -2.81
C THR A 89 9.66 -12.94 -1.93
N ALA A 90 9.81 -11.67 -1.57
CA ALA A 90 10.83 -11.21 -0.64
C ALA A 90 10.24 -10.15 0.29
N TYR A 91 10.82 -10.04 1.49
CA TYR A 91 10.45 -9.00 2.44
C TYR A 91 11.70 -8.34 3.00
N ALA A 92 11.76 -7.03 2.91
CA ALA A 92 12.80 -6.21 3.51
C ALA A 92 12.21 -5.28 4.57
N ARG A 93 12.89 -5.18 5.72
CA ARG A 93 12.51 -4.18 6.73
C ARG A 93 13.03 -2.81 6.32
N LEU A 94 12.21 -1.80 6.50
CA LEU A 94 12.64 -0.41 6.37
C LEU A 94 13.43 0.05 7.61
N PRO A 95 14.26 1.10 7.50
CA PRO A 95 14.98 1.69 8.61
C PRO A 95 14.07 2.01 9.80
N ARG A 96 14.60 1.84 11.01
CA ARG A 96 13.87 1.98 12.27
C ARG A 96 14.20 3.30 12.96
N SER A 97 13.32 3.72 13.87
CA SER A 97 13.43 4.96 14.62
C SER A 97 14.50 4.98 15.73
N SER A 98 15.26 3.91 15.94
CA SER A 98 16.25 3.84 17.04
C SER A 98 17.31 4.96 17.04
N ARG A 99 17.51 5.60 15.88
CA ARG A 99 18.47 6.71 15.69
C ARG A 99 17.82 8.11 15.67
N HIS A 100 16.48 8.18 15.83
CA HIS A 100 15.75 9.43 15.68
C HIS A 100 15.22 9.91 17.05
N SER A 101 15.67 11.06 17.51
CA SER A 101 15.15 11.72 18.69
C SER A 101 13.76 12.33 18.42
N GLY A 102 12.92 12.45 19.46
CA GLY A 102 11.62 13.12 19.38
C GLY A 102 10.45 12.25 18.86
N ILE A 103 10.70 11.05 18.33
CA ILE A 103 9.62 10.16 17.88
C ILE A 103 8.95 9.49 19.10
N PRO A 104 7.58 9.53 19.21
CA PRO A 104 6.87 8.91 20.31
C PRO A 104 7.13 7.40 20.41
N ALA A 105 7.10 6.85 21.63
CA ALA A 105 7.36 5.43 21.88
C ALA A 105 6.45 4.52 21.03
N ARG A 106 5.17 4.86 20.90
CA ARG A 106 4.21 4.11 20.04
C ARG A 106 4.63 4.08 18.57
N ALA A 107 5.12 5.20 18.03
CA ALA A 107 5.59 5.28 16.66
C ALA A 107 6.95 4.59 16.47
N ARG A 108 7.81 4.58 17.51
CA ARG A 108 9.01 3.74 17.53
C ARG A 108 8.66 2.26 17.44
N VAL A 109 7.66 1.80 18.18
CA VAL A 109 7.17 0.41 18.11
C VAL A 109 6.59 0.13 16.72
N SER A 110 5.76 1.01 16.15
CA SER A 110 5.19 0.80 14.82
C SER A 110 6.26 0.76 13.72
N SER A 111 7.38 1.50 13.86
CA SER A 111 8.48 1.46 12.89
C SER A 111 9.14 0.07 12.77
N PHE A 112 9.00 -0.80 13.77
CA PHE A 112 9.45 -2.21 13.67
C PHE A 112 8.62 -3.02 12.66
N HIS A 113 7.42 -2.56 12.35
CA HIS A 113 6.52 -3.19 11.40
C HIS A 113 6.63 -2.60 9.99
N SER A 114 7.36 -1.49 9.80
CA SER A 114 7.55 -0.89 8.48
C SER A 114 8.41 -1.77 7.58
N GLY A 115 7.96 -2.03 6.36
CA GLY A 115 8.64 -2.92 5.44
C GLY A 115 8.22 -2.75 4.00
N VAL A 116 8.89 -3.51 3.13
CA VAL A 116 8.59 -3.67 1.71
C VAL A 116 8.39 -5.15 1.45
N LEU A 117 7.21 -5.53 0.96
CA LEU A 117 6.93 -6.88 0.47
C LEU A 117 7.01 -6.86 -1.05
N THR A 118 7.93 -7.60 -1.62
CA THR A 118 8.09 -7.76 -3.07
C THR A 118 7.46 -9.06 -3.52
N ALA A 119 6.59 -8.99 -4.52
CA ALA A 119 6.08 -10.13 -5.27
C ALA A 119 6.54 -10.01 -6.74
N ARG A 120 7.04 -11.10 -7.33
CA ARG A 120 7.41 -11.17 -8.75
C ARG A 120 6.34 -11.95 -9.51
N LEU A 121 5.80 -11.35 -10.56
CA LEU A 121 4.88 -12.04 -11.45
C LEU A 121 5.66 -12.99 -12.38
N ALA A 122 5.18 -14.23 -12.51
CA ALA A 122 5.93 -15.28 -13.20
C ALA A 122 6.10 -15.01 -14.70
N ASP A 123 5.05 -14.54 -15.36
CA ASP A 123 4.99 -14.51 -16.81
C ASP A 123 5.44 -13.15 -17.42
N SER A 124 5.51 -12.09 -16.60
CA SER A 124 5.85 -10.73 -17.07
C SER A 124 7.14 -10.17 -16.48
N ARG A 125 7.78 -10.89 -15.55
CA ARG A 125 8.96 -10.43 -14.77
C ARG A 125 8.74 -9.12 -14.00
N VAL A 126 7.50 -8.62 -13.93
CA VAL A 126 7.16 -7.42 -13.18
C VAL A 126 7.33 -7.66 -11.69
N ARG A 127 7.91 -6.70 -11.00
CA ARG A 127 7.94 -6.65 -9.54
C ARG A 127 6.81 -5.77 -9.03
N VAL A 128 6.04 -6.28 -8.10
CA VAL A 128 5.06 -5.49 -7.34
C VAL A 128 5.57 -5.37 -5.90
N LEU A 129 5.85 -4.15 -5.48
CA LEU A 129 6.32 -3.80 -4.14
C LEU A 129 5.16 -3.19 -3.37
N ASN A 130 4.72 -3.88 -2.33
CA ASN A 130 3.73 -3.40 -1.38
C ASN A 130 4.46 -2.82 -0.17
N ILE A 131 4.18 -1.56 0.17
CA ILE A 131 4.90 -0.85 1.23
C ILE A 131 3.96 -0.22 2.26
N HIS A 132 4.47 -0.07 3.48
CA HIS A 132 3.82 0.69 4.55
C HIS A 132 4.93 1.29 5.45
N PRO A 133 5.43 2.49 5.14
CA PRO A 133 6.35 3.25 5.97
C PRO A 133 5.71 3.68 7.30
N THR A 134 6.53 4.24 8.17
CA THR A 134 6.06 4.70 9.49
C THR A 134 5.04 5.83 9.34
N ALA A 135 3.89 5.65 9.98
CA ALA A 135 2.81 6.64 10.00
C ALA A 135 3.22 7.94 10.69
N ASN A 136 2.81 9.06 10.09
CA ASN A 136 2.82 10.37 10.74
C ASN A 136 1.57 10.47 11.63
N THR A 137 1.74 10.17 12.91
CA THR A 137 0.62 10.10 13.87
C THR A 137 0.25 11.44 14.51
N ASP A 138 0.94 12.53 14.14
CA ASP A 138 0.71 13.86 14.73
C ASP A 138 -0.24 14.73 13.90
N GLY A 139 -0.46 14.35 12.64
CA GLY A 139 -1.19 15.18 11.69
C GLY A 139 -0.42 16.41 11.23
N ASP A 140 0.84 16.55 11.60
CA ASP A 140 1.73 17.62 11.09
C ASP A 140 2.33 17.19 9.75
N TRP A 141 1.76 17.70 8.66
CA TRP A 141 2.21 17.44 7.29
C TRP A 141 3.28 18.42 6.80
N SER A 142 3.78 19.28 7.71
CA SER A 142 4.83 20.26 7.38
C SER A 142 6.18 19.60 7.11
N GLU A 143 7.06 20.37 6.48
CA GLU A 143 8.44 19.98 6.22
C GLU A 143 9.31 19.87 7.48
N HIS A 144 8.78 20.26 8.65
CA HIS A 144 9.47 20.24 9.95
C HIS A 144 8.93 19.15 10.90
N ASN A 145 7.99 18.32 10.45
CA ASN A 145 7.43 17.27 11.29
C ASN A 145 8.53 16.30 11.78
N ARG A 146 8.36 15.80 12.99
CA ARG A 146 9.37 14.95 13.66
C ARG A 146 9.58 13.56 13.03
N PHE A 147 8.69 13.10 12.16
CA PHE A 147 8.82 11.81 11.46
C PHE A 147 9.65 11.93 10.17
N ARG A 148 9.85 13.17 9.69
CA ARG A 148 10.45 13.44 8.39
C ARG A 148 11.78 12.72 8.15
N GLN A 149 12.70 12.76 9.13
CA GLN A 149 14.01 12.14 8.93
C GLN A 149 13.90 10.61 8.85
N LEU A 150 13.08 9.98 9.68
CA LEU A 150 12.83 8.54 9.61
C LEU A 150 12.20 8.15 8.27
N GLN A 151 11.18 8.89 7.82
CA GLN A 151 10.53 8.63 6.53
C GLN A 151 11.51 8.85 5.36
N ARG A 152 12.39 9.85 5.43
CA ARG A 152 13.45 10.06 4.44
C ARG A 152 14.40 8.87 4.35
N ASP A 153 14.83 8.31 5.49
CA ASP A 153 15.69 7.13 5.54
C ASP A 153 14.98 5.91 4.95
N GLN A 154 13.69 5.74 5.27
CA GLN A 154 12.85 4.67 4.72
C GLN A 154 12.69 4.79 3.21
N PHE A 155 12.43 5.98 2.69
CA PHE A 155 12.34 6.21 1.24
C PHE A 155 13.68 6.10 0.52
N THR A 156 14.78 6.44 1.19
CA THR A 156 16.12 6.20 0.63
C THR A 156 16.37 4.71 0.45
N ALA A 157 16.01 3.89 1.45
CA ALA A 157 16.13 2.43 1.36
C ALA A 157 15.19 1.85 0.27
N LEU A 158 13.97 2.38 0.14
CA LEU A 158 13.05 1.99 -0.93
C LEU A 158 13.61 2.33 -2.31
N ALA A 159 14.12 3.55 -2.50
CA ALA A 159 14.73 3.96 -3.77
C ALA A 159 15.92 3.07 -4.15
N GLN A 160 16.75 2.70 -3.18
CA GLN A 160 17.85 1.75 -3.39
C GLN A 160 17.33 0.36 -3.79
N ALA A 161 16.28 -0.15 -3.14
CA ALA A 161 15.68 -1.44 -3.48
C ALA A 161 15.05 -1.46 -4.89
N VAL A 162 14.51 -0.33 -5.34
CA VAL A 162 14.01 -0.17 -6.71
C VAL A 162 15.19 -0.16 -7.70
N ALA A 163 16.21 0.65 -7.43
CA ALA A 163 17.37 0.81 -8.33
C ALA A 163 18.26 -0.45 -8.43
N ALA A 164 18.23 -1.32 -7.44
CA ALA A 164 19.00 -2.57 -7.43
C ALA A 164 18.55 -3.61 -8.47
N ASP A 165 17.43 -3.38 -9.14
CA ASP A 165 16.86 -4.33 -10.10
C ASP A 165 16.14 -3.56 -11.21
N THR A 166 16.54 -3.78 -12.45
CA THR A 166 16.03 -3.08 -13.64
C THR A 166 14.70 -3.61 -14.16
N SER A 167 14.14 -4.64 -13.53
CA SER A 167 12.83 -5.18 -13.92
C SER A 167 11.73 -4.12 -13.84
N PRO A 168 10.75 -4.14 -14.75
CA PRO A 168 9.57 -3.29 -14.62
C PRO A 168 8.95 -3.43 -13.22
N THR A 169 8.73 -2.29 -12.57
CA THR A 169 8.37 -2.28 -11.14
C THR A 169 7.16 -1.39 -10.88
N VAL A 170 6.22 -1.93 -10.11
CA VAL A 170 5.10 -1.19 -9.52
C VAL A 170 5.33 -1.13 -8.02
N VAL A 171 5.28 0.07 -7.43
CA VAL A 171 5.35 0.28 -5.97
C VAL A 171 4.03 0.87 -5.52
N CYS A 172 3.33 0.19 -4.64
CA CYS A 172 2.04 0.67 -4.14
C CYS A 172 1.89 0.47 -2.63
N GLY A 173 1.03 1.28 -2.03
CA GLY A 173 0.73 1.23 -0.61
C GLY A 173 0.40 2.59 -0.02
N ASP A 174 0.27 2.60 1.29
CA ASP A 174 0.18 3.80 2.11
C ASP A 174 1.60 4.30 2.44
N PHE A 175 1.97 5.44 1.86
CA PHE A 175 3.30 6.03 2.05
C PHE A 175 3.39 6.91 3.30
N ASN A 176 2.25 7.25 3.90
CA ASN A 176 2.20 8.12 5.08
C ASN A 176 2.87 9.50 4.91
N VAL A 177 2.93 10.01 3.68
CA VAL A 177 3.40 11.36 3.33
C VAL A 177 2.46 11.97 2.31
N ALA A 178 2.21 13.26 2.41
CA ALA A 178 1.36 13.96 1.45
C ALA A 178 2.01 14.03 0.06
N GLN A 179 1.20 13.93 -1.00
CA GLN A 179 1.62 14.00 -2.40
C GLN A 179 2.46 15.26 -2.71
N ALA A 180 2.09 16.39 -2.13
CA ALA A 180 2.80 17.66 -2.34
C ALA A 180 4.12 17.78 -1.56
N SER A 181 4.46 16.80 -0.67
CA SER A 181 5.64 16.86 0.18
C SER A 181 6.96 16.78 -0.62
N THR A 182 8.02 17.37 -0.06
CA THR A 182 9.37 17.21 -0.63
C THR A 182 9.86 15.78 -0.56
N LEU A 183 9.45 15.00 0.46
CA LEU A 183 9.82 13.60 0.60
C LEU A 183 9.27 12.76 -0.56
N HIS A 184 8.02 12.95 -0.97
CA HIS A 184 7.44 12.27 -2.12
C HIS A 184 8.18 12.63 -3.42
N ARG A 185 8.51 13.91 -3.63
CA ARG A 185 9.32 14.35 -4.78
C ARG A 185 10.73 13.78 -4.77
N GLU A 186 11.40 13.77 -3.59
CA GLU A 186 12.74 13.19 -3.43
C GLU A 186 12.76 11.69 -3.74
N LEU A 187 11.76 10.94 -3.25
CA LEU A 187 11.62 9.51 -3.55
C LEU A 187 11.54 9.28 -5.06
N ARG A 188 10.61 9.95 -5.74
CA ARG A 188 10.41 9.79 -7.19
C ARG A 188 11.68 10.13 -7.98
N ARG A 189 12.34 11.25 -7.65
CA ARG A 189 13.59 11.65 -8.31
C ARG A 189 14.72 10.63 -8.11
N ARG A 190 14.85 10.05 -6.91
CA ARG A 190 15.91 9.09 -6.58
C ARG A 190 15.67 7.70 -7.17
N SER A 191 14.42 7.29 -7.25
CA SER A 191 14.03 5.96 -7.73
C SER A 191 13.75 5.90 -9.24
N GLY A 192 13.59 7.05 -9.92
CA GLY A 192 13.11 7.11 -11.29
C GLY A 192 11.64 6.70 -11.45
N LEU A 193 10.89 6.57 -10.34
CA LEU A 193 9.49 6.21 -10.40
C LEU A 193 8.61 7.41 -10.76
N ARG A 194 7.58 7.17 -11.55
CA ARG A 194 6.52 8.14 -11.84
C ARG A 194 5.19 7.72 -11.20
N ASP A 195 4.37 8.68 -10.89
CA ASP A 195 3.06 8.48 -10.27
C ASP A 195 2.04 8.08 -11.33
N ALA A 196 1.35 6.96 -11.15
CA ALA A 196 0.31 6.50 -12.07
C ALA A 196 -0.85 7.49 -12.18
N PHE A 197 -1.17 8.25 -11.14
CA PHE A 197 -2.18 9.32 -11.16
C PHE A 197 -1.65 10.65 -11.71
N ASN A 198 -0.39 10.69 -12.15
CA ASN A 198 0.26 11.88 -12.71
C ASN A 198 0.15 13.13 -11.81
N GLY A 199 0.25 12.95 -10.49
CA GLY A 199 0.13 14.02 -9.51
C GLY A 199 -1.28 14.58 -9.32
N LYS A 200 -2.30 13.91 -9.83
CA LYS A 200 -3.72 14.35 -9.77
C LYS A 200 -4.57 13.46 -8.85
N CYS A 201 -3.94 12.64 -8.00
CA CYS A 201 -4.67 11.81 -7.05
C CYS A 201 -5.38 12.72 -6.03
N PRO A 202 -6.70 12.59 -5.86
CA PRO A 202 -7.42 13.28 -4.79
C PRO A 202 -7.01 12.70 -3.43
N PRO A 203 -7.44 13.31 -2.31
CA PRO A 203 -7.20 12.77 -0.98
C PRO A 203 -7.62 11.30 -0.87
N THR A 204 -6.78 10.48 -0.27
CA THR A 204 -7.00 9.04 -0.11
C THR A 204 -7.38 8.65 1.33
N PHE A 205 -7.57 9.62 2.22
CA PHE A 205 -8.06 9.41 3.57
C PHE A 205 -9.43 10.07 3.74
N HIS A 206 -10.41 9.35 4.28
CA HIS A 206 -11.75 9.88 4.48
C HIS A 206 -11.78 10.94 5.59
N ALA A 207 -12.29 12.12 5.28
CA ALA A 207 -12.38 13.25 6.22
C ALA A 207 -13.12 12.92 7.53
N GLU A 208 -14.07 11.97 7.50
CA GLU A 208 -14.83 11.52 8.69
C GLU A 208 -13.92 10.94 9.79
N TYR A 209 -12.74 10.44 9.44
CA TYR A 209 -11.78 9.86 10.39
C TYR A 209 -10.68 10.82 10.83
N LEU A 210 -10.67 12.03 10.29
CA LEU A 210 -9.74 13.07 10.69
C LEU A 210 -10.25 13.88 11.90
N PRO A 211 -9.34 14.44 12.70
CA PRO A 211 -9.73 15.43 13.70
C PRO A 211 -10.46 16.63 13.07
N PRO A 212 -11.41 17.27 13.77
CA PRO A 212 -12.06 18.47 13.27
C PRO A 212 -11.06 19.53 12.84
N GLY A 213 -11.26 20.12 11.66
CA GLY A 213 -10.39 21.15 11.08
C GLY A 213 -9.13 20.63 10.38
N SER A 214 -8.92 19.31 10.33
CA SER A 214 -7.84 18.71 9.54
C SER A 214 -8.27 18.48 8.09
N GLU A 215 -7.36 18.70 7.14
CA GLU A 215 -7.59 18.43 5.73
C GLU A 215 -7.06 17.04 5.35
N PRO A 216 -7.83 16.26 4.56
CA PRO A 216 -7.34 14.99 4.06
C PRO A 216 -6.32 15.20 2.94
N HIS A 217 -5.33 14.29 2.87
CA HIS A 217 -4.28 14.29 1.85
C HIS A 217 -4.31 13.01 1.02
N CYS A 218 -3.77 13.07 -0.20
CA CYS A 218 -3.36 11.87 -0.92
C CYS A 218 -2.06 11.36 -0.27
N ILE A 219 -2.11 10.20 0.37
CA ILE A 219 -1.00 9.55 1.07
C ILE A 219 -0.77 8.11 0.59
N ASP A 220 -1.70 7.57 -0.19
CA ASP A 220 -1.57 6.29 -0.87
C ASP A 220 -1.16 6.53 -2.32
N PHE A 221 -0.27 5.70 -2.86
CA PHE A 221 0.23 5.86 -4.23
C PHE A 221 0.38 4.53 -4.95
N ILE A 222 0.30 4.61 -6.30
CA ILE A 222 0.80 3.60 -7.23
C ILE A 222 1.87 4.29 -8.06
N LEU A 223 3.14 3.93 -7.80
CA LEU A 223 4.30 4.45 -8.51
C LEU A 223 4.84 3.36 -9.44
N ILE A 224 5.29 3.74 -10.63
CA ILE A 224 5.72 2.81 -11.68
C ILE A 224 7.05 3.23 -12.29
N THR A 225 7.83 2.26 -12.78
CA THR A 225 9.00 2.53 -13.62
C THR A 225 8.59 3.08 -14.99
N GLU A 226 9.49 3.82 -15.63
CA GLU A 226 9.28 4.48 -16.92
C GLU A 226 8.78 3.54 -18.03
N SER A 227 9.20 2.27 -17.99
CA SER A 227 8.86 1.24 -18.97
C SER A 227 7.41 0.75 -18.90
N ILE A 228 6.64 1.15 -17.91
CA ILE A 228 5.22 0.78 -17.73
C ILE A 228 4.36 1.97 -18.11
N ASP A 229 3.38 1.80 -19.01
CA ASP A 229 2.41 2.83 -19.34
C ASP A 229 1.12 2.70 -18.53
N VAL A 230 0.40 3.81 -18.39
CA VAL A 230 -0.88 3.87 -17.65
C VAL A 230 -2.01 4.10 -18.65
N ASP A 231 -2.95 3.16 -18.69
CA ASP A 231 -4.17 3.31 -19.48
C ASP A 231 -5.23 4.12 -18.73
N ASP A 232 -5.42 3.78 -17.44
CA ASP A 232 -6.48 4.36 -16.63
C ASP A 232 -6.17 4.23 -15.13
N THR A 233 -6.76 5.11 -14.32
CA THR A 233 -6.69 5.06 -12.86
C THR A 233 -8.06 5.30 -12.25
N ALA A 234 -8.36 4.66 -11.13
CA ALA A 234 -9.63 4.82 -10.43
C ALA A 234 -9.46 4.80 -8.90
N LEU A 235 -10.41 5.39 -8.21
CA LEU A 235 -10.58 5.28 -6.77
C LEU A 235 -11.53 4.12 -6.45
N LEU A 236 -11.23 3.38 -5.41
CA LEU A 236 -12.02 2.26 -4.92
C LEU A 236 -12.55 2.55 -3.51
N LEU A 237 -13.71 1.98 -3.17
CA LEU A 237 -14.27 2.02 -1.81
C LEU A 237 -14.56 3.45 -1.30
N THR A 238 -14.90 4.36 -2.19
CA THR A 238 -15.15 5.77 -1.89
C THR A 238 -16.44 6.02 -1.11
N ASN A 239 -17.36 5.06 -1.09
CA ASN A 239 -18.69 5.20 -0.48
C ASN A 239 -18.87 4.29 0.72
N LYS A 240 -19.72 4.72 1.67
CA LYS A 240 -20.18 3.84 2.75
C LYS A 240 -20.94 2.63 2.19
N ARG A 241 -20.69 1.48 2.78
CA ARG A 241 -21.39 0.24 2.47
C ARG A 241 -22.33 -0.13 3.61
N PRO A 242 -23.52 -0.67 3.32
CA PRO A 242 -24.39 -1.22 4.35
C PRO A 242 -23.71 -2.47 4.95
N LEU A 243 -23.48 -2.44 6.27
CA LEU A 243 -22.98 -3.58 7.04
C LEU A 243 -23.96 -3.89 8.16
N PRO A 244 -23.91 -5.08 8.80
CA PRO A 244 -24.86 -5.48 9.83
C PRO A 244 -25.04 -4.46 10.97
N SER A 245 -23.94 -3.80 11.40
CA SER A 245 -23.98 -2.76 12.43
C SER A 245 -24.21 -1.35 11.89
N GLY A 246 -24.75 -1.19 10.69
CA GLY A 246 -25.06 0.08 10.03
C GLY A 246 -24.01 0.50 8.98
N PRO A 247 -24.34 1.50 8.14
CA PRO A 247 -23.47 1.94 7.05
C PRO A 247 -22.13 2.48 7.57
N THR A 248 -21.04 2.14 6.86
CA THR A 248 -19.70 2.65 7.15
C THR A 248 -18.81 2.56 5.93
N TYR A 249 -17.72 3.33 5.91
CA TYR A 249 -16.63 3.10 4.97
C TYR A 249 -15.92 1.78 5.29
N LEU A 250 -15.48 1.05 4.27
CA LEU A 250 -14.80 -0.22 4.45
C LEU A 250 -13.35 -0.05 4.97
N SER A 251 -12.77 1.11 4.81
CA SER A 251 -11.53 1.57 5.45
C SER A 251 -11.64 3.06 5.77
N ASP A 252 -10.71 3.61 6.53
CA ASP A 252 -10.46 5.05 6.63
C ASP A 252 -9.68 5.57 5.42
N HIS A 253 -9.05 4.65 4.66
CA HIS A 253 -8.43 4.95 3.39
C HIS A 253 -9.35 4.65 2.20
N ILE A 254 -9.12 5.36 1.10
CA ILE A 254 -9.70 5.13 -0.22
C ILE A 254 -8.71 4.28 -1.01
N GLY A 255 -9.17 3.18 -1.58
CA GLY A 255 -8.33 2.32 -2.40
C GLY A 255 -7.99 2.98 -3.74
N LEU A 256 -6.82 2.63 -4.28
CA LEU A 256 -6.38 3.06 -5.60
C LEU A 256 -6.31 1.87 -6.55
N LEU A 257 -6.62 2.12 -7.82
CA LEU A 257 -6.48 1.17 -8.92
C LEU A 257 -5.74 1.83 -10.08
N ALA A 258 -4.84 1.09 -10.72
CA ALA A 258 -4.22 1.47 -11.98
C ALA A 258 -4.33 0.32 -13.00
N ARG A 259 -4.73 0.65 -14.24
CA ARG A 259 -4.68 -0.21 -15.41
C ARG A 259 -3.41 0.11 -16.17
N LEU A 260 -2.53 -0.86 -16.27
CA LEU A 260 -1.14 -0.69 -16.75
C LEU A 260 -0.90 -1.50 -18.01
N GLN A 261 -0.09 -0.96 -18.92
CA GLN A 261 0.48 -1.67 -20.04
C GLN A 261 1.95 -1.99 -19.75
N LEU A 262 2.27 -3.27 -19.74
CA LEU A 262 3.61 -3.74 -19.47
C LEU A 262 4.46 -3.72 -20.76
N PRO A 263 5.75 -3.47 -20.66
CA PRO A 263 6.64 -3.58 -21.81
C PRO A 263 6.61 -5.02 -22.35
N ASN A 264 6.77 -5.15 -23.66
CA ASN A 264 6.92 -6.47 -24.25
C ASN A 264 8.14 -7.17 -23.61
N PRO A 265 8.03 -8.46 -23.28
CA PRO A 265 9.20 -9.20 -22.85
C PRO A 265 10.27 -9.08 -23.93
N THR A 266 11.37 -8.44 -23.61
CA THR A 266 12.57 -8.52 -24.48
C THR A 266 13.00 -9.98 -24.48
N THR A 267 12.97 -10.60 -25.64
CA THR A 267 13.47 -11.95 -25.93
C THR A 267 14.92 -12.10 -25.52
#